data_b4651cfc870d16d3d2c2d846d2931952
#
_entry.id   b4651cfc870d16d3d2c2d846d2931952
#
_cell.length_a   1.000
_cell.length_b   1.000
_cell.length_c   1.000
_cell.angle_alpha   90.00
_cell.angle_beta   90.00
_cell.angle_gamma   90.00
#
_symmetry.space_group_name_H-M   'P 1'
#
loop_
_entity.id
_entity.type
_entity.pdbx_description
1 polymer ?
#
loop_
_entity_poly.entity_id
_entity_poly.type
_entity_poly.pdbx_seq_one_letter_code
_entity_poly.pdbx_strand_id
1 'polypeptide(L)'
;MFLCKRQIDINARFGLPRIAFMSAVATIIMFLVSYEVMYFLSNTPLSDRHFLIFLLLVFMTYPLHKSIHLLFFLPYRKSFKVHKLTKRKWLIFYNTYVNQPVHKFYFCINLILPLIILSAMFVYLTILFPQYGHYFMFLLALNFGISITDLLYLKIIIF
;
A
#
# COMPACT_ATOMS: atom_id res chain seq x y z
N MET A 1 29.13 8.58 1.55
CA MET A 1 28.27 7.97 0.51
C MET A 1 27.99 6.55 0.94
N PHE A 2 26.87 6.29 1.64
CA PHE A 2 26.53 4.95 2.16
C PHE A 2 25.85 4.14 1.05
N LEU A 3 26.59 3.25 0.41
CA LEU A 3 26.10 2.30 -0.56
C LEU A 3 25.48 1.10 0.18
N CYS A 4 24.15 1.01 0.18
CA CYS A 4 23.47 -0.13 0.77
C CYS A 4 23.59 -1.34 -0.18
N LYS A 5 24.58 -2.21 0.07
CA LYS A 5 24.88 -3.42 -0.71
C LYS A 5 24.19 -4.67 -0.14
N ARG A 6 23.29 -4.50 0.86
CA ARG A 6 22.66 -5.61 1.59
C ARG A 6 21.30 -5.93 0.96
N GLN A 7 21.17 -7.13 0.44
CA GLN A 7 19.88 -7.66 -0.01
C GLN A 7 19.03 -7.97 1.23
N ILE A 8 17.94 -7.23 1.42
CA ILE A 8 17.04 -7.40 2.56
C ILE A 8 15.84 -8.21 2.08
N ASP A 9 15.73 -9.45 2.55
CA ASP A 9 14.55 -10.28 2.34
C ASP A 9 13.71 -10.31 3.63
N ILE A 10 12.60 -9.55 3.62
CA ILE A 10 11.67 -9.47 4.74
C ILE A 10 10.94 -10.79 4.95
N ASN A 11 10.60 -11.51 3.87
CA ASN A 11 9.89 -12.78 3.96
C ASN A 11 10.73 -13.83 4.70
N ALA A 12 12.04 -13.84 4.45
CA ALA A 12 12.97 -14.71 5.17
C ALA A 12 13.12 -14.33 6.66
N ARG A 13 13.01 -13.01 6.97
CA ARG A 13 13.21 -12.52 8.34
C ARG A 13 11.98 -12.63 9.24
N PHE A 14 10.80 -12.30 8.74
CA PHE A 14 9.56 -12.24 9.53
C PHE A 14 8.60 -13.41 9.27
N GLY A 15 8.75 -14.11 8.14
CA GLY A 15 7.82 -15.14 7.70
C GLY A 15 6.55 -14.54 7.07
N LEU A 16 6.17 -15.06 5.93
CA LEU A 16 5.00 -14.61 5.17
C LEU A 16 3.69 -14.64 5.95
N PRO A 17 3.39 -15.70 6.78
CA PRO A 17 2.15 -15.73 7.56
C PRO A 17 2.07 -14.62 8.61
N ARG A 18 3.18 -14.27 9.26
CA ARG A 18 3.21 -13.18 10.26
C ARG A 18 2.96 -11.83 9.62
N ILE A 19 3.54 -11.56 8.45
CA ILE A 19 3.31 -10.32 7.70
C ILE A 19 1.84 -10.23 7.30
N ALA A 20 1.26 -11.31 6.76
CA ALA A 20 -0.15 -11.36 6.39
C ALA A 20 -1.08 -11.12 7.59
N PHE A 21 -0.78 -11.73 8.74
CA PHE A 21 -1.54 -11.52 9.97
C PHE A 21 -1.46 -10.06 10.45
N MET A 22 -0.26 -9.48 10.51
CA MET A 22 -0.07 -8.07 10.88
C MET A 22 -0.80 -7.12 9.92
N SER A 23 -0.76 -7.41 8.62
CA SER A 23 -1.48 -6.64 7.60
C SER A 23 -2.99 -6.71 7.81
N ALA A 24 -3.55 -7.91 8.05
CA ALA A 24 -4.98 -8.08 8.30
C ALA A 24 -5.44 -7.36 9.57
N VAL A 25 -4.71 -7.51 10.68
CA VAL A 25 -5.02 -6.83 11.94
C VAL A 25 -4.94 -5.31 11.77
N ALA A 26 -3.91 -4.80 11.11
CA ALA A 26 -3.76 -3.37 10.84
C ALA A 26 -4.91 -2.82 9.97
N THR A 27 -5.35 -3.59 8.95
CA THR A 27 -6.51 -3.23 8.13
C THR A 27 -7.78 -3.11 8.98
N ILE A 28 -8.06 -4.09 9.85
CA ILE A 28 -9.25 -4.10 10.70
C ILE A 28 -9.22 -2.90 11.66
N ILE A 29 -8.11 -2.69 12.37
CA ILE A 29 -7.99 -1.58 13.32
C ILE A 29 -8.15 -0.24 12.61
N MET A 30 -7.48 -0.06 11.46
CA MET A 30 -7.56 1.18 10.70
C MET A 30 -8.97 1.43 10.16
N PHE A 31 -9.66 0.37 9.73
CA PHE A 31 -11.06 0.49 9.30
C PHE A 31 -11.98 0.95 10.43
N LEU A 32 -11.91 0.30 11.60
CA LEU A 32 -12.72 0.68 12.75
C LEU A 32 -12.49 2.14 13.15
N VAL A 33 -11.23 2.55 13.28
CA VAL A 33 -10.90 3.93 13.67
C VAL A 33 -11.37 4.93 12.61
N SER A 34 -11.10 4.69 11.33
CA SER A 34 -11.47 5.61 10.27
C SER A 34 -12.98 5.68 10.06
N TYR A 35 -13.68 4.57 10.23
CA TYR A 35 -15.15 4.52 10.15
C TYR A 35 -15.80 5.30 11.30
N GLU A 36 -15.32 5.14 12.53
CA GLU A 36 -15.81 5.90 13.69
C GLU A 36 -15.58 7.40 13.50
N VAL A 37 -14.40 7.81 13.07
CA VAL A 37 -14.10 9.22 12.78
C VAL A 37 -15.05 9.77 11.71
N MET A 38 -15.27 9.02 10.63
CA MET A 38 -16.21 9.41 9.58
C MET A 38 -17.64 9.54 10.13
N TYR A 39 -18.09 8.58 10.95
CA TYR A 39 -19.43 8.58 11.54
C TYR A 39 -19.67 9.81 12.42
N PHE A 40 -18.69 10.22 13.23
CA PHE A 40 -18.78 11.43 14.04
C PHE A 40 -18.78 12.74 13.24
N LEU A 41 -18.13 12.75 12.08
CA LEU A 41 -18.01 13.93 11.24
C LEU A 41 -19.16 14.10 10.23
N SER A 42 -19.86 13.02 9.89
CA SER A 42 -20.86 13.00 8.84
C SER A 42 -22.15 12.34 9.32
N ASN A 43 -23.25 13.11 9.33
CA ASN A 43 -24.60 12.61 9.64
C ASN A 43 -25.38 12.20 8.37
N THR A 44 -24.70 11.98 7.23
CA THR A 44 -25.37 11.63 5.98
C THR A 44 -25.74 10.14 5.96
N PRO A 45 -26.93 9.78 5.44
CA PRO A 45 -27.32 8.38 5.29
C PRO A 45 -26.37 7.69 4.29
N LEU A 46 -25.90 6.50 4.66
CA LEU A 46 -25.02 5.69 3.82
C LEU A 46 -25.82 5.02 2.68
N SER A 47 -25.22 4.87 1.52
CA SER A 47 -25.85 4.28 0.32
C SER A 47 -25.00 3.17 -0.27
N ASP A 48 -25.59 1.99 -0.46
CA ASP A 48 -24.91 0.81 -1.03
C ASP A 48 -25.10 0.68 -2.56
N ARG A 49 -25.64 1.73 -3.21
CA ARG A 49 -26.05 1.68 -4.62
C ARG A 49 -24.91 1.26 -5.57
N HIS A 50 -23.66 1.54 -5.25
CA HIS A 50 -22.51 1.30 -6.14
C HIS A 50 -21.56 0.20 -5.61
N PHE A 51 -22.11 -0.82 -4.95
CA PHE A 51 -21.32 -1.93 -4.38
C PHE A 51 -20.38 -2.62 -5.40
N LEU A 52 -20.82 -2.80 -6.65
CA LEU A 52 -19.98 -3.42 -7.69
C LEU A 52 -18.76 -2.55 -8.04
N ILE A 53 -18.94 -1.22 -8.07
CA ILE A 53 -17.83 -0.28 -8.31
C ILE A 53 -16.85 -0.34 -7.14
N PHE A 54 -17.36 -0.39 -5.90
CA PHE A 54 -16.54 -0.57 -4.72
C PHE A 54 -15.71 -1.87 -4.79
N LEU A 55 -16.32 -3.00 -5.17
CA LEU A 55 -15.61 -4.26 -5.31
C LEU A 55 -14.49 -4.18 -6.35
N LEU A 56 -14.73 -3.52 -7.48
CA LEU A 56 -13.70 -3.24 -8.48
C LEU A 56 -12.55 -2.41 -7.89
N LEU A 57 -12.86 -1.35 -7.12
CA LEU A 57 -11.85 -0.51 -6.48
C LEU A 57 -11.02 -1.26 -5.44
N VAL A 58 -11.61 -2.20 -4.70
CA VAL A 58 -10.88 -3.10 -3.79
C VAL A 58 -9.79 -3.85 -4.54
N PHE A 59 -10.12 -4.47 -5.68
CA PHE A 59 -9.12 -5.17 -6.50
C PHE A 59 -8.09 -4.22 -7.13
N MET A 60 -8.50 -2.99 -7.47
CA MET A 60 -7.61 -1.99 -8.08
C MET A 60 -6.68 -1.31 -7.07
N THR A 61 -6.97 -1.35 -5.77
CA THR A 61 -6.14 -0.71 -4.74
C THR A 61 -4.70 -1.24 -4.75
N TYR A 62 -4.51 -2.57 -4.86
CA TYR A 62 -3.19 -3.18 -4.91
C TYR A 62 -2.37 -2.77 -6.15
N PRO A 63 -2.88 -2.88 -7.39
CA PRO A 63 -2.14 -2.43 -8.57
C PRO A 63 -1.89 -0.92 -8.57
N LEU A 64 -2.83 -0.09 -8.07
CA LEU A 64 -2.63 1.36 -7.93
C LEU A 64 -1.48 1.66 -6.97
N HIS A 65 -1.47 1.02 -5.80
CA HIS A 65 -0.39 1.15 -4.82
C HIS A 65 0.98 0.80 -5.45
N LYS A 66 1.08 -0.32 -6.15
CA LYS A 66 2.32 -0.73 -6.83
C LYS A 66 2.71 0.20 -7.99
N SER A 67 1.74 0.77 -8.70
CA SER A 67 1.99 1.73 -9.78
C SER A 67 2.63 3.01 -9.27
N ILE A 68 2.25 3.49 -8.08
CA ILE A 68 2.86 4.68 -7.47
C ILE A 68 4.34 4.42 -7.18
N HIS A 69 4.71 3.26 -6.61
CA HIS A 69 6.11 2.89 -6.42
C HIS A 69 6.87 2.88 -7.75
N LEU A 70 6.29 2.28 -8.79
CA LEU A 70 6.92 2.19 -10.09
C LEU A 70 7.12 3.57 -10.73
N LEU A 71 6.12 4.45 -10.66
CA LEU A 71 6.21 5.83 -11.17
C LEU A 71 7.34 6.60 -10.50
N PHE A 72 7.47 6.47 -9.19
CA PHE A 72 8.52 7.16 -8.46
C PHE A 72 9.93 6.59 -8.76
N PHE A 73 10.04 5.32 -9.14
CA PHE A 73 11.29 4.71 -9.60
C PHE A 73 11.61 4.93 -11.09
N LEU A 74 10.76 5.60 -11.86
CA LEU A 74 10.99 5.89 -13.28
C LEU A 74 12.38 6.50 -13.60
N PRO A 75 12.95 7.42 -12.79
CA PRO A 75 14.30 7.94 -13.03
C PRO A 75 15.40 6.88 -13.01
N TYR A 76 15.17 5.78 -12.28
CA TYR A 76 16.09 4.64 -12.16
C TYR A 76 15.75 3.47 -13.10
N ARG A 77 14.92 3.72 -14.13
CA ARG A 77 14.38 2.70 -15.06
C ARG A 77 15.43 1.79 -15.69
N LYS A 78 16.63 2.29 -15.98
CA LYS A 78 17.73 1.52 -16.59
C LYS A 78 18.30 0.42 -15.67
N SER A 79 18.00 0.48 -14.38
CA SER A 79 18.54 -0.41 -13.34
C SER A 79 17.52 -1.44 -12.84
N PHE A 80 16.32 -1.43 -13.40
CA PHE A 80 15.23 -2.34 -13.01
C PHE A 80 15.42 -3.72 -13.64
N LYS A 81 15.52 -4.74 -12.79
CA LYS A 81 15.28 -6.14 -13.20
C LYS A 81 14.01 -6.64 -12.52
N VAL A 82 13.03 -6.99 -13.34
CA VAL A 82 11.78 -7.60 -12.87
C VAL A 82 11.97 -9.12 -12.84
N HIS A 83 11.92 -9.70 -11.65
CA HIS A 83 11.94 -11.16 -11.51
C HIS A 83 10.53 -11.65 -11.15
N LYS A 84 9.98 -12.58 -11.96
CA LYS A 84 8.72 -13.25 -11.64
C LYS A 84 8.97 -14.23 -10.50
N LEU A 85 8.32 -14.03 -9.36
CA LEU A 85 8.44 -14.88 -8.17
C LEU A 85 7.80 -16.26 -8.33
N THR A 86 6.91 -16.46 -9.30
CA THR A 86 6.15 -17.71 -9.41
C THR A 86 6.10 -18.21 -10.84
N LYS A 87 6.37 -19.52 -11.01
CA LYS A 87 6.15 -20.25 -12.29
C LYS A 87 4.67 -20.36 -12.68
N ARG A 88 3.73 -20.03 -11.80
CA ARG A 88 2.29 -20.03 -12.08
C ARG A 88 1.87 -18.71 -12.73
N LYS A 89 1.30 -18.79 -13.95
CA LYS A 89 0.89 -17.65 -14.79
C LYS A 89 -0.22 -16.76 -14.20
N TRP A 90 -0.88 -17.16 -13.12
CA TRP A 90 -2.08 -16.51 -12.57
C TRP A 90 -1.82 -15.56 -11.39
N LEU A 91 -0.66 -15.66 -10.74
CA LEU A 91 -0.31 -14.78 -9.61
C LEU A 91 0.75 -13.77 -10.05
N ILE A 92 0.31 -12.53 -10.28
CA ILE A 92 1.15 -11.41 -10.71
C ILE A 92 1.88 -10.80 -9.50
N PHE A 93 2.65 -11.61 -8.79
CA PHE A 93 3.59 -11.09 -7.80
C PHE A 93 4.93 -10.80 -8.48
N TYR A 94 5.15 -9.53 -8.80
CA TYR A 94 6.44 -9.06 -9.28
C TYR A 94 7.29 -8.58 -8.11
N ASN A 95 8.45 -9.18 -7.92
CA ASN A 95 9.46 -8.62 -7.04
C ASN A 95 10.42 -7.79 -7.89
N THR A 96 10.48 -6.50 -7.62
CA THR A 96 11.34 -5.57 -8.32
C THR A 96 12.66 -5.41 -7.56
N TYR A 97 13.77 -5.78 -8.19
CA TYR A 97 15.12 -5.57 -7.66
C TYR A 97 15.77 -4.41 -8.37
N VAL A 98 16.39 -3.52 -7.61
CA VAL A 98 17.22 -2.45 -8.16
C VAL A 98 18.67 -2.85 -8.02
N ASN A 99 19.37 -3.04 -9.16
CA ASN A 99 20.78 -3.47 -9.21
C ASN A 99 21.77 -2.32 -8.96
N GLN A 100 21.32 -1.07 -8.94
CA GLN A 100 22.18 0.09 -8.69
C GLN A 100 21.95 0.63 -7.28
N PRO A 101 22.97 1.23 -6.66
CA PRO A 101 22.83 1.87 -5.37
C PRO A 101 21.90 3.08 -5.47
N VAL A 102 20.74 2.99 -4.83
CA VAL A 102 19.78 4.09 -4.68
C VAL A 102 20.09 4.84 -3.38
N HIS A 103 19.95 6.15 -3.41
CA HIS A 103 20.13 6.96 -2.21
C HIS A 103 19.11 6.55 -1.14
N LYS A 104 19.57 6.28 0.10
CA LYS A 104 18.75 5.79 1.21
C LYS A 104 17.47 6.61 1.42
N PHE A 105 17.60 7.94 1.40
CA PHE A 105 16.49 8.86 1.61
C PHE A 105 15.41 8.75 0.51
N TYR A 106 15.83 8.66 -0.76
CA TYR A 106 14.92 8.50 -1.89
C TYR A 106 14.13 7.19 -1.80
N PHE A 107 14.79 6.11 -1.39
CA PHE A 107 14.14 4.82 -1.19
C PHE A 107 13.12 4.86 -0.05
N CYS A 108 13.44 5.51 1.08
CA CYS A 108 12.51 5.70 2.20
C CYS A 108 11.27 6.50 1.79
N ILE A 109 11.44 7.58 1.03
CA ILE A 109 10.30 8.36 0.51
C ILE A 109 9.41 7.48 -0.36
N ASN A 110 10.00 6.70 -1.29
CA ASN A 110 9.24 5.83 -2.17
C ASN A 110 8.39 4.80 -1.40
N LEU A 111 8.88 4.27 -0.26
CA LEU A 111 8.12 3.32 0.56
C LEU A 111 6.88 3.95 1.22
N ILE A 112 6.95 5.22 1.59
CA ILE A 112 5.86 5.92 2.28
C ILE A 112 4.86 6.54 1.29
N LEU A 113 5.30 6.86 0.08
CA LEU A 113 4.56 7.65 -0.90
C LEU A 113 3.17 7.08 -1.25
N PRO A 114 2.99 5.78 -1.56
CA PRO A 114 1.68 5.23 -1.88
C PRO A 114 0.72 5.29 -0.68
N LEU A 115 1.24 5.09 0.53
CA LEU A 115 0.45 5.21 1.75
C LEU A 115 -0.15 6.61 1.86
N ILE A 116 0.67 7.67 1.69
CA ILE A 116 0.21 9.05 1.82
C ILE A 116 -0.74 9.42 0.68
N ILE A 117 -0.36 9.17 -0.58
CA ILE A 117 -1.14 9.61 -1.75
C ILE A 117 -2.52 8.96 -1.77
N LEU A 118 -2.59 7.61 -1.65
CA LEU A 118 -3.88 6.92 -1.71
C LEU A 118 -4.74 7.20 -0.49
N SER A 119 -4.15 7.32 0.71
CA SER A 119 -4.92 7.67 1.90
C SER A 119 -5.50 9.08 1.80
N ALA A 120 -4.72 10.06 1.36
CA ALA A 120 -5.20 11.42 1.14
C ALA A 120 -6.32 11.45 0.07
N MET A 121 -6.18 10.69 -1.01
CA MET A 121 -7.19 10.56 -2.05
C MET A 121 -8.50 9.98 -1.50
N PHE A 122 -8.44 8.90 -0.70
CA PHE A 122 -9.65 8.28 -0.15
C PHE A 122 -10.34 9.18 0.89
N VAL A 123 -9.59 9.89 1.73
CA VAL A 123 -10.15 10.90 2.64
C VAL A 123 -10.83 12.02 1.85
N TYR A 124 -10.19 12.54 0.81
CA TYR A 124 -10.75 13.57 -0.06
C TYR A 124 -12.06 13.11 -0.73
N LEU A 125 -12.10 11.88 -1.25
CA LEU A 125 -13.30 11.30 -1.84
C LEU A 125 -14.43 11.12 -0.81
N THR A 126 -14.10 10.81 0.45
CA THR A 126 -15.09 10.74 1.52
C THR A 126 -15.73 12.10 1.80
N ILE A 127 -14.95 13.17 1.74
CA ILE A 127 -15.48 14.54 1.91
C ILE A 127 -16.38 14.94 0.75
N LEU A 128 -16.01 14.58 -0.49
CA LEU A 128 -16.81 14.89 -1.67
C LEU A 128 -18.11 14.07 -1.77
N PHE A 129 -18.03 12.79 -1.36
CA PHE A 129 -19.14 11.84 -1.49
C PHE A 129 -19.42 11.14 -0.16
N PRO A 130 -19.92 11.87 0.88
CA PRO A 130 -20.05 11.32 2.22
C PRO A 130 -21.01 10.12 2.29
N GLN A 131 -21.99 10.03 1.40
CA GLN A 131 -22.89 8.88 1.26
C GLN A 131 -22.19 7.54 0.94
N TYR A 132 -20.99 7.57 0.36
CA TYR A 132 -20.14 6.40 0.08
C TYR A 132 -18.91 6.35 0.98
N GLY A 133 -18.88 7.15 2.02
CA GLY A 133 -17.73 7.28 2.93
C GLY A 133 -17.24 5.96 3.50
N HIS A 134 -18.16 5.04 3.86
CA HIS A 134 -17.83 3.71 4.37
C HIS A 134 -16.97 2.89 3.36
N TYR A 135 -17.22 3.01 2.06
CA TYR A 135 -16.41 2.36 1.03
C TYR A 135 -15.00 2.95 0.96
N PHE A 136 -14.88 4.28 0.99
CA PHE A 136 -13.58 4.94 0.93
C PHE A 136 -12.76 4.72 2.20
N MET A 137 -13.41 4.65 3.38
CA MET A 137 -12.72 4.32 4.62
C MET A 137 -12.23 2.88 4.64
N PHE A 138 -12.96 1.94 4.03
CA PHE A 138 -12.48 0.58 3.84
C PHE A 138 -11.27 0.52 2.89
N LEU A 139 -11.30 1.25 1.77
CA LEU A 139 -10.19 1.32 0.82
C LEU A 139 -8.94 1.96 1.45
N LEU A 140 -9.12 2.98 2.29
CA LEU A 140 -8.06 3.59 3.09
C LEU A 140 -7.42 2.56 4.03
N ALA A 141 -8.24 1.83 4.76
CA ALA A 141 -7.78 0.79 5.68
C ALA A 141 -7.04 -0.34 4.93
N LEU A 142 -7.56 -0.76 3.79
CA LEU A 142 -6.93 -1.76 2.92
C LEU A 142 -5.56 -1.27 2.42
N ASN A 143 -5.46 -0.01 1.96
CA ASN A 143 -4.19 0.61 1.57
C ASN A 143 -3.18 0.60 2.73
N PHE A 144 -3.63 0.92 3.94
CA PHE A 144 -2.78 0.87 5.14
C PHE A 144 -2.27 -0.55 5.41
N GLY A 145 -3.14 -1.56 5.33
CA GLY A 145 -2.75 -2.96 5.47
C GLY A 145 -1.72 -3.43 4.44
N ILE A 146 -1.89 -3.04 3.17
CA ILE A 146 -0.92 -3.32 2.10
C ILE A 146 0.43 -2.67 2.41
N SER A 147 0.42 -1.45 2.96
CA SER A 147 1.62 -0.68 3.30
C SER A 147 2.41 -1.23 4.48
N ILE A 148 1.87 -2.18 5.27
CA ILE A 148 2.61 -2.79 6.40
C ILE A 148 3.95 -3.38 5.94
N THR A 149 3.98 -4.03 4.78
CA THR A 149 5.23 -4.57 4.22
C THR A 149 6.24 -3.47 3.95
N ASP A 150 5.81 -2.34 3.38
CA ASP A 150 6.67 -1.20 3.07
C ASP A 150 7.18 -0.51 4.36
N LEU A 151 6.34 -0.43 5.39
CA LEU A 151 6.73 0.07 6.70
C LEU A 151 7.76 -0.85 7.41
N LEU A 152 7.65 -2.17 7.24
CA LEU A 152 8.65 -3.11 7.74
C LEU A 152 10.00 -2.94 7.01
N TYR A 153 10.00 -2.72 5.68
CA TYR A 153 11.21 -2.35 4.93
C TYR A 153 11.80 -1.05 5.46
N LEU A 154 10.97 -0.03 5.66
CA LEU A 154 11.39 1.25 6.18
C LEU A 154 12.06 1.12 7.55
N LYS A 155 11.45 0.34 8.46
CA LYS A 155 12.03 0.06 9.79
C LYS A 155 13.43 -0.56 9.70
N ILE A 156 13.63 -1.55 8.84
CA ILE A 156 14.93 -2.23 8.70
C ILE A 156 15.99 -1.32 8.08
N ILE A 157 15.60 -0.36 7.24
CA ILE A 157 16.52 0.56 6.58
C ILE A 157 16.96 1.69 7.52
N ILE A 158 16.07 2.12 8.41
CA ILE A 158 16.36 3.22 9.35
C ILE A 158 17.16 2.73 10.54
N PHE A 159 16.80 1.57 11.11
CA PHE A 159 17.40 0.93 12.29
C PHE A 159 18.24 -0.29 11.92
#